data_df21f183e273124da1fb12a91d7840fe
#
_entry.id   df21f183e273124da1fb12a91d7840fe
#
_cell.length_a   1.000
_cell.length_b   1.000
_cell.length_c   1.000
_cell.angle_alpha   90.00
_cell.angle_beta   90.00
_cell.angle_gamma   90.00
#
_symmetry.space_group_name_H-M   'P 1'
#
loop_
_entity.id
_entity.type
_entity.pdbx_description
1 polymer ?
#
loop_
_entity_poly.entity_id
_entity_poly.type
_entity_poly.pdbx_seq_one_letter_code
_entity_poly.pdbx_strand_id
1 'polypeptide(L)'
;MIFPGDISKMPYLTHGKSRAINAENRTGEKGKGGMAASPLGPSRKGSPCLNNIQPGQEEFLADIEGPGVIQHIWITVDSKTSEGDCFVLRDLIMRMYWDGEENPSVEVPLGDFFCCGFGQECIVNSAIITVVPSRGLNSYFAMPFHKHARITIENQHKNPIPAFFYQIDYCLYDSLPEDTSYFHAQWRRQAITEIGKDYVILDNVKGSGHYVGTYLGFSALQRYWWGEGEVKFYIDGDEKYPTICGTGMEDYFGGSWSFASNENGRIVEQNYSTPYLGYPFYSRHDSLVWNQYHNDDCPPMRGFYRWHIPDPVFFEENLKVTVQQIGVSHNGLFERQDDLSSVAYWYQSEPHQKFKELLPVEKRWPR
;
A
#
# COMPACT_ATOMS: atom_id res chain seq x y z
N MET A 1 -4.28 27.37 -3.85
CA MET A 1 -4.53 26.26 -4.80
C MET A 1 -5.58 25.34 -4.19
N ILE A 2 -6.52 24.83 -4.99
CA ILE A 2 -7.53 23.88 -4.50
C ILE A 2 -7.08 22.50 -4.98
N PHE A 3 -6.61 21.65 -4.07
CA PHE A 3 -6.38 20.25 -4.42
C PHE A 3 -7.73 19.59 -4.67
N PRO A 4 -7.90 18.84 -5.75
CA PRO A 4 -9.07 18.02 -5.96
C PRO A 4 -9.22 17.01 -4.80
N GLY A 5 -10.47 16.79 -4.35
CA GLY A 5 -10.77 15.87 -3.26
C GLY A 5 -11.56 16.51 -2.11
N ASP A 6 -11.51 17.82 -1.98
CA ASP A 6 -12.41 18.53 -1.08
C ASP A 6 -13.76 18.78 -1.78
N ILE A 7 -14.75 17.99 -1.41
CA ILE A 7 -16.11 18.04 -2.01
C ILE A 7 -16.69 19.46 -1.93
N SER A 8 -16.39 20.22 -0.86
CA SER A 8 -16.89 21.58 -0.69
C SER A 8 -16.31 22.57 -1.74
N LYS A 9 -15.20 22.21 -2.35
CA LYS A 9 -14.49 23.04 -3.34
C LYS A 9 -14.75 22.64 -4.78
N MET A 10 -15.50 21.57 -5.03
CA MET A 10 -15.82 21.11 -6.40
C MET A 10 -16.46 22.19 -7.29
N PRO A 11 -17.30 23.13 -6.80
CA PRO A 11 -17.88 24.15 -7.66
C PRO A 11 -16.88 25.22 -8.13
N TYR A 12 -15.69 25.32 -7.52
CA TYR A 12 -14.73 26.37 -7.84
C TYR A 12 -13.85 25.97 -9.03
N LEU A 13 -13.62 26.91 -9.95
CA LEU A 13 -12.72 26.69 -11.07
C LEU A 13 -11.27 26.58 -10.57
N THR A 14 -10.59 25.54 -11.00
CA THR A 14 -9.14 25.34 -10.81
C THR A 14 -8.44 25.37 -12.16
N HIS A 15 -7.32 26.07 -12.25
CA HIS A 15 -6.55 26.22 -13.49
C HIS A 15 -5.53 25.08 -13.62
N GLY A 16 -6.02 23.85 -13.77
CA GLY A 16 -5.20 22.66 -13.99
C GLY A 16 -5.35 22.11 -15.41
N LYS A 17 -4.34 21.42 -15.89
CA LYS A 17 -4.33 20.73 -17.19
C LYS A 17 -4.44 19.23 -16.95
N SER A 18 -5.65 18.67 -17.02
CA SER A 18 -5.89 17.22 -16.84
C SER A 18 -5.17 16.39 -17.91
N ARG A 19 -4.55 15.29 -17.47
CA ARG A 19 -3.82 14.32 -18.28
C ARG A 19 -4.04 12.91 -17.73
N ALA A 20 -3.77 11.91 -18.57
CA ALA A 20 -3.69 10.52 -18.15
C ALA A 20 -2.58 9.80 -18.92
N ILE A 21 -1.85 8.92 -18.22
CA ILE A 21 -0.92 7.97 -18.82
C ILE A 21 -1.49 6.57 -18.65
N ASN A 22 -1.47 5.81 -19.74
CA ASN A 22 -1.84 4.41 -19.82
C ASN A 22 -1.22 3.79 -21.08
N ALA A 23 -1.49 2.52 -21.36
CA ALA A 23 -0.95 1.86 -22.55
C ALA A 23 -1.44 2.43 -23.91
N GLU A 24 -2.59 3.13 -23.93
CA GLU A 24 -3.09 3.84 -25.14
C GLU A 24 -2.46 5.24 -25.32
N ASN A 25 -1.80 5.78 -24.27
CA ASN A 25 -1.07 7.05 -24.32
C ASN A 25 0.07 7.04 -23.30
N ARG A 26 1.18 6.49 -23.70
CA ARG A 26 2.37 6.26 -22.85
C ARG A 26 3.07 7.54 -22.37
N THR A 27 2.86 8.64 -23.06
CA THR A 27 3.47 9.95 -22.75
C THR A 27 2.54 10.90 -22.03
N GLY A 28 1.24 10.59 -21.93
CA GLY A 28 0.23 11.52 -21.41
C GLY A 28 0.05 12.78 -22.25
N GLU A 29 0.59 12.84 -23.47
CA GLU A 29 0.54 14.00 -24.34
C GLU A 29 -0.90 14.33 -24.76
N LYS A 30 -1.22 15.65 -24.79
CA LYS A 30 -2.55 16.13 -25.15
C LYS A 30 -2.93 15.70 -26.57
N GLY A 31 -4.09 15.06 -26.70
CA GLY A 31 -4.64 14.65 -28.00
C GLY A 31 -3.98 13.42 -28.61
N LYS A 32 -3.18 12.65 -27.84
CA LYS A 32 -2.48 11.45 -28.33
C LYS A 32 -3.06 10.14 -27.83
N GLY A 33 -4.16 10.17 -27.09
CA GLY A 33 -4.84 8.94 -26.66
C GLY A 33 -5.54 8.21 -27.81
N GLY A 34 -5.53 6.88 -27.81
CA GLY A 34 -6.22 6.04 -28.78
C GLY A 34 -5.67 6.12 -30.21
N MET A 35 -4.38 6.39 -30.36
CA MET A 35 -3.72 6.47 -31.69
C MET A 35 -3.25 5.10 -32.20
N ALA A 36 -3.14 4.09 -31.35
CA ALA A 36 -2.75 2.76 -31.75
C ALA A 36 -3.75 2.17 -32.75
N ALA A 37 -3.23 1.44 -33.75
CA ALA A 37 -4.07 0.81 -34.77
C ALA A 37 -5.06 -0.17 -34.13
N SER A 38 -6.30 -0.10 -34.56
CA SER A 38 -7.37 -0.97 -34.11
C SER A 38 -8.16 -1.52 -35.31
N PRO A 39 -8.58 -2.80 -35.28
CA PRO A 39 -9.44 -3.36 -36.32
C PRO A 39 -10.83 -2.71 -36.35
N LEU A 40 -11.18 -1.94 -35.31
CA LEU A 40 -12.46 -1.22 -35.23
C LEU A 40 -12.39 0.19 -35.83
N GLY A 41 -11.22 0.63 -36.29
CA GLY A 41 -11.01 1.95 -36.91
C GLY A 41 -10.31 2.96 -35.99
N PRO A 42 -10.18 4.22 -36.44
CA PRO A 42 -9.48 5.27 -35.73
C PRO A 42 -10.10 5.59 -34.35
N SER A 43 -9.24 5.93 -33.40
CA SER A 43 -9.63 6.28 -32.01
C SER A 43 -10.46 5.21 -31.31
N ARG A 44 -10.14 3.95 -31.58
CA ARG A 44 -10.67 2.76 -30.91
C ARG A 44 -9.58 2.08 -30.13
N LYS A 45 -9.98 1.16 -29.24
CA LYS A 45 -9.07 0.37 -28.40
C LYS A 45 -8.04 -0.38 -29.25
N GLY A 46 -6.78 0.02 -29.20
CA GLY A 46 -5.69 -0.56 -30.01
C GLY A 46 -4.51 -1.08 -29.18
N SER A 47 -4.23 -0.46 -28.02
CA SER A 47 -3.12 -0.84 -27.13
C SER A 47 -3.57 -0.79 -25.66
N PRO A 48 -4.40 -1.74 -25.19
CA PRO A 48 -5.07 -1.62 -23.89
C PRO A 48 -4.18 -1.88 -22.68
N CYS A 49 -3.03 -2.55 -22.83
CA CYS A 49 -2.16 -2.95 -21.73
C CYS A 49 -0.70 -3.05 -22.17
N LEU A 50 0.20 -3.14 -21.19
CA LEU A 50 1.56 -3.63 -21.40
C LEU A 50 1.50 -5.14 -21.52
N ASN A 51 2.18 -5.67 -22.52
CA ASN A 51 2.18 -7.09 -22.80
C ASN A 51 3.53 -7.70 -22.44
N ASN A 52 3.48 -8.88 -21.81
CA ASN A 52 4.62 -9.77 -21.70
C ASN A 52 5.85 -9.16 -21.02
N ILE A 53 5.64 -8.50 -19.84
CA ILE A 53 6.75 -7.98 -19.03
C ILE A 53 7.58 -9.15 -18.52
N GLN A 54 8.84 -9.24 -18.97
CA GLN A 54 9.73 -10.37 -18.70
C GLN A 54 10.21 -10.38 -17.24
N PRO A 55 10.60 -11.54 -16.67
CA PRO A 55 11.29 -11.61 -15.39
C PRO A 55 12.53 -10.69 -15.35
N GLY A 56 12.67 -9.90 -14.30
CA GLY A 56 13.73 -8.91 -14.12
C GLY A 56 13.57 -7.63 -14.94
N GLN A 57 12.50 -7.50 -15.74
CA GLN A 57 12.23 -6.30 -16.52
C GLN A 57 11.56 -5.24 -15.65
N GLU A 58 12.07 -4.01 -15.73
CA GLU A 58 11.42 -2.81 -15.21
C GLU A 58 10.74 -2.05 -16.35
N GLU A 59 9.47 -1.71 -16.19
CA GLU A 59 8.67 -0.92 -17.10
C GLU A 59 8.33 0.45 -16.51
N PHE A 60 8.46 1.50 -17.31
CA PHE A 60 7.99 2.82 -16.95
C PHE A 60 6.46 2.87 -17.09
N LEU A 61 5.76 3.15 -15.99
CA LEU A 61 4.31 3.42 -16.02
C LEU A 61 4.03 4.90 -16.28
N ALA A 62 4.87 5.79 -15.75
CA ALA A 62 4.78 7.22 -15.97
C ALA A 62 6.17 7.87 -15.94
N ASP A 63 6.32 8.90 -16.77
CA ASP A 63 7.49 9.78 -16.83
C ASP A 63 6.94 11.17 -17.19
N ILE A 64 6.78 12.05 -16.18
CA ILE A 64 5.96 13.26 -16.26
C ILE A 64 6.78 14.48 -15.89
N GLU A 65 6.91 15.42 -16.83
CA GLU A 65 7.40 16.77 -16.56
C GLU A 65 6.34 17.60 -15.84
N GLY A 66 6.73 18.28 -14.74
CA GLY A 66 5.84 19.03 -13.88
C GLY A 66 5.96 20.55 -14.00
N PRO A 67 5.40 21.29 -13.02
CA PRO A 67 4.79 20.79 -11.78
C PRO A 67 3.41 20.17 -11.94
N GLY A 68 3.11 19.19 -11.09
CA GLY A 68 1.83 18.48 -11.17
C GLY A 68 1.47 17.69 -9.90
N VAL A 69 0.30 17.07 -9.95
CA VAL A 69 -0.21 16.17 -8.91
C VAL A 69 -0.82 14.94 -9.56
N ILE A 70 -0.34 13.75 -9.21
CA ILE A 70 -1.03 12.50 -9.53
C ILE A 70 -2.21 12.40 -8.57
N GLN A 71 -3.39 12.08 -9.09
CA GLN A 71 -4.64 12.11 -8.35
C GLN A 71 -5.31 10.76 -8.22
N HIS A 72 -5.03 9.87 -9.18
CA HIS A 72 -5.58 8.53 -9.20
C HIS A 72 -4.64 7.58 -9.93
N ILE A 73 -4.48 6.39 -9.38
CA ILE A 73 -3.81 5.27 -10.02
C ILE A 73 -4.76 4.09 -10.01
N TRP A 74 -5.05 3.56 -11.18
CA TRP A 74 -5.76 2.29 -11.35
C TRP A 74 -4.83 1.26 -11.99
N ILE A 75 -4.79 0.06 -11.41
CA ILE A 75 -3.98 -1.05 -11.91
C ILE A 75 -4.78 -2.35 -11.82
N THR A 76 -4.58 -3.23 -12.81
CA THR A 76 -4.90 -4.66 -12.69
C THR A 76 -3.90 -5.50 -13.47
N VAL A 77 -3.67 -6.71 -13.00
CA VAL A 77 -2.73 -7.67 -13.60
C VAL A 77 -3.41 -9.01 -13.80
N ASP A 78 -3.04 -9.74 -14.86
CA ASP A 78 -3.57 -11.07 -15.12
C ASP A 78 -3.16 -12.04 -14.00
N SER A 79 -4.13 -12.72 -13.43
CA SER A 79 -3.95 -13.73 -12.38
C SER A 79 -3.45 -15.07 -12.88
N LYS A 80 -3.58 -15.32 -14.19
CA LYS A 80 -3.14 -16.59 -14.80
C LYS A 80 -1.64 -16.80 -14.75
N THR A 81 -0.87 -15.77 -14.38
CA THR A 81 0.56 -15.87 -14.06
C THR A 81 0.81 -16.65 -12.78
N SER A 82 -0.20 -16.91 -11.99
CA SER A 82 -0.12 -17.56 -10.68
C SER A 82 -0.41 -19.06 -10.72
N GLU A 83 0.12 -19.80 -11.68
CA GLU A 83 0.12 -21.26 -11.58
C GLU A 83 1.07 -21.70 -10.48
N GLY A 84 0.52 -22.33 -9.43
CA GLY A 84 1.25 -22.94 -8.31
C GLY A 84 2.10 -21.95 -7.51
N ASP A 85 1.68 -21.64 -6.29
CA ASP A 85 2.40 -20.87 -5.26
C ASP A 85 3.02 -19.54 -5.75
N CYS A 86 2.33 -18.84 -6.61
CA CYS A 86 2.82 -17.64 -7.24
C CYS A 86 2.18 -16.41 -6.60
N PHE A 87 3.00 -15.61 -5.99
CA PHE A 87 2.57 -14.39 -5.31
C PHE A 87 2.83 -13.15 -6.19
N VAL A 88 2.26 -13.14 -7.40
CA VAL A 88 2.44 -12.04 -8.39
C VAL A 88 2.32 -10.66 -7.75
N LEU A 89 1.32 -10.46 -6.88
CA LEU A 89 1.12 -9.19 -6.18
C LEU A 89 2.23 -8.86 -5.16
N ARG A 90 3.04 -9.85 -4.73
CA ARG A 90 4.24 -9.66 -3.90
C ARG A 90 5.53 -9.58 -4.72
N ASP A 91 5.53 -10.13 -5.93
CA ASP A 91 6.69 -10.21 -6.80
C ASP A 91 6.81 -9.00 -7.73
N LEU A 92 5.72 -8.30 -8.02
CA LEU A 92 5.73 -7.02 -8.72
C LEU A 92 6.08 -5.89 -7.76
N ILE A 93 7.13 -5.14 -8.06
CA ILE A 93 7.60 -4.02 -7.24
C ILE A 93 7.28 -2.71 -7.92
N MET A 94 6.50 -1.88 -7.25
CA MET A 94 6.18 -0.52 -7.67
C MET A 94 7.13 0.47 -7.01
N ARG A 95 7.76 1.33 -7.83
CA ARG A 95 8.60 2.42 -7.35
C ARG A 95 8.13 3.76 -7.91
N MET A 96 8.26 4.80 -7.09
CA MET A 96 7.98 6.18 -7.49
C MET A 96 9.11 7.08 -7.05
N TYR A 97 9.44 8.05 -7.90
CA TYR A 97 10.55 8.98 -7.70
C TYR A 97 10.07 10.39 -8.02
N TRP A 98 10.42 11.35 -7.17
CA TRP A 98 10.04 12.73 -7.33
C TRP A 98 11.25 13.61 -7.63
N ASP A 99 11.06 14.56 -8.55
CA ASP A 99 11.98 15.68 -8.86
C ASP A 99 13.46 15.29 -9.14
N GLY A 100 13.66 14.07 -9.68
CA GLY A 100 14.98 13.57 -10.06
C GLY A 100 15.76 12.87 -8.93
N GLU A 101 15.10 12.54 -7.81
CA GLU A 101 15.72 11.73 -6.76
C GLU A 101 16.20 10.37 -7.31
N GLU A 102 17.38 9.94 -6.87
CA GLU A 102 17.96 8.65 -7.24
C GLU A 102 17.31 7.49 -6.47
N ASN A 103 17.00 7.72 -5.19
CA ASN A 103 16.35 6.74 -4.34
C ASN A 103 14.82 6.87 -4.47
N PRO A 104 14.08 5.75 -4.52
CA PRO A 104 12.63 5.83 -4.62
C PRO A 104 12.01 6.36 -3.33
N SER A 105 11.05 7.27 -3.46
CA SER A 105 10.18 7.74 -2.37
C SER A 105 9.07 6.72 -2.07
N VAL A 106 8.75 5.86 -3.02
CA VAL A 106 7.88 4.70 -2.85
C VAL A 106 8.60 3.46 -3.34
N GLU A 107 8.71 2.42 -2.49
CA GLU A 107 9.23 1.11 -2.86
C GLU A 107 8.44 0.03 -2.12
N VAL A 108 7.49 -0.58 -2.83
CA VAL A 108 6.53 -1.52 -2.23
C VAL A 108 6.15 -2.64 -3.20
N PRO A 109 5.88 -3.86 -2.71
CA PRO A 109 5.17 -4.86 -3.49
C PRO A 109 3.78 -4.35 -3.89
N LEU A 110 3.40 -4.60 -5.13
CA LEU A 110 2.16 -4.03 -5.71
C LEU A 110 0.93 -4.31 -4.85
N GLY A 111 0.74 -5.56 -4.40
CA GLY A 111 -0.43 -5.93 -3.61
C GLY A 111 -0.46 -5.25 -2.26
N ASP A 112 0.68 -5.15 -1.58
CA ASP A 112 0.77 -4.52 -0.27
C ASP A 112 0.43 -3.04 -0.30
N PHE A 113 0.80 -2.32 -1.37
CA PHE A 113 0.41 -0.92 -1.56
C PHE A 113 -1.11 -0.74 -1.60
N PHE A 114 -1.83 -1.74 -2.11
CA PHE A 114 -3.29 -1.73 -2.20
C PHE A 114 -3.97 -2.60 -1.14
N CYS A 115 -3.33 -2.85 0.01
CA CYS A 115 -3.86 -3.65 1.13
C CYS A 115 -4.11 -5.13 0.81
N CYS A 116 -3.51 -5.67 -0.24
CA CYS A 116 -3.56 -7.08 -0.65
C CYS A 116 -2.24 -7.80 -0.32
N GLY A 117 -1.77 -7.69 0.90
CA GLY A 117 -0.40 -8.01 1.32
C GLY A 117 -0.07 -9.49 1.45
N PHE A 118 -0.99 -10.40 1.20
CA PHE A 118 -0.72 -11.84 1.19
C PHE A 118 -0.64 -12.42 -0.22
N GLY A 119 -0.45 -11.57 -1.23
CA GLY A 119 -0.49 -11.97 -2.63
C GLY A 119 -1.88 -12.37 -3.11
N GLN A 120 -2.89 -12.20 -2.26
CA GLN A 120 -4.29 -12.48 -2.53
C GLN A 120 -5.10 -11.18 -2.57
N GLU A 121 -6.07 -11.12 -3.45
CA GLU A 121 -7.00 -10.00 -3.51
C GLU A 121 -7.99 -10.02 -2.35
N CYS A 122 -8.35 -8.84 -1.87
CA CYS A 122 -9.46 -8.64 -0.96
C CYS A 122 -10.22 -7.38 -1.35
N ILE A 123 -11.48 -7.31 -0.95
CA ILE A 123 -12.29 -6.11 -1.20
C ILE A 123 -11.93 -5.06 -0.17
N VAL A 124 -11.45 -3.90 -0.64
CA VAL A 124 -11.16 -2.74 0.20
C VAL A 124 -12.09 -1.61 -0.22
N ASN A 125 -12.85 -1.08 0.72
CA ASN A 125 -13.76 0.04 0.49
C ASN A 125 -13.37 1.19 1.42
N SER A 126 -12.35 1.94 1.05
CA SER A 126 -11.88 3.09 1.83
C SER A 126 -11.84 4.38 1.00
N ALA A 127 -11.60 5.51 1.68
CA ALA A 127 -11.53 6.80 1.02
C ALA A 127 -10.29 6.96 0.13
N ILE A 128 -9.21 6.20 0.41
CA ILE A 128 -7.91 6.39 -0.22
C ILE A 128 -7.50 5.20 -1.08
N ILE A 129 -7.69 3.99 -0.60
CA ILE A 129 -7.43 2.75 -1.35
C ILE A 129 -8.76 2.03 -1.55
N THR A 130 -9.03 1.67 -2.80
CA THR A 130 -10.20 0.86 -3.13
C THR A 130 -9.77 -0.33 -3.98
N VAL A 131 -10.16 -1.52 -3.56
CA VAL A 131 -9.96 -2.75 -4.33
C VAL A 131 -11.31 -3.36 -4.62
N VAL A 132 -11.63 -3.48 -5.91
CA VAL A 132 -12.89 -4.06 -6.38
C VAL A 132 -12.67 -5.48 -6.90
N PRO A 133 -13.73 -6.31 -7.04
CA PRO A 133 -13.61 -7.69 -7.49
C PRO A 133 -12.75 -7.87 -8.73
N SER A 134 -11.99 -8.96 -8.75
CA SER A 134 -11.01 -9.30 -9.79
C SER A 134 -9.82 -8.33 -9.88
N ARG A 135 -9.41 -7.80 -8.73
CA ARG A 135 -8.19 -6.98 -8.56
C ARG A 135 -8.17 -5.66 -9.32
N GLY A 136 -9.26 -4.96 -9.33
CA GLY A 136 -9.24 -3.54 -9.70
C GLY A 136 -8.64 -2.73 -8.56
N LEU A 137 -7.33 -2.46 -8.61
CA LEU A 137 -6.54 -1.78 -7.58
C LEU A 137 -6.61 -0.27 -7.82
N ASN A 138 -7.10 0.51 -6.87
CA ASN A 138 -7.24 1.96 -7.00
C ASN A 138 -6.59 2.68 -5.81
N SER A 139 -5.87 3.77 -6.11
CA SER A 139 -5.31 4.69 -5.13
C SER A 139 -5.71 6.12 -5.46
N TYR A 140 -6.15 6.85 -4.44
CA TYR A 140 -6.51 8.26 -4.49
C TYR A 140 -5.58 9.14 -3.65
N PHE A 141 -4.41 8.63 -3.26
CA PHE A 141 -3.38 9.47 -2.68
C PHE A 141 -2.99 10.59 -3.65
N ALA A 142 -3.04 11.84 -3.20
CA ALA A 142 -2.52 12.95 -3.96
C ALA A 142 -0.98 12.91 -3.93
N MET A 143 -0.33 12.81 -5.08
CA MET A 143 1.14 12.71 -5.17
C MET A 143 1.70 13.91 -5.93
N PRO A 144 2.03 15.00 -5.25
CA PRO A 144 2.57 16.20 -5.88
C PRO A 144 4.04 16.03 -6.25
N PHE A 145 4.46 16.76 -7.30
CA PHE A 145 5.85 16.88 -7.74
C PHE A 145 6.07 18.28 -8.36
N HIS A 146 7.22 18.91 -8.05
CA HIS A 146 7.50 20.27 -8.51
C HIS A 146 8.13 20.31 -9.89
N LYS A 147 8.88 19.27 -10.29
CA LYS A 147 9.62 19.22 -11.54
C LYS A 147 9.33 17.98 -12.34
N HIS A 148 9.36 16.81 -11.70
CA HIS A 148 9.32 15.53 -12.39
C HIS A 148 8.72 14.40 -11.52
N ALA A 149 7.94 13.52 -12.14
CA ALA A 149 7.46 12.28 -11.52
C ALA A 149 7.78 11.08 -12.39
N ARG A 150 8.41 10.07 -11.81
CA ARG A 150 8.69 8.78 -12.46
C ARG A 150 8.07 7.66 -11.65
N ILE A 151 7.30 6.79 -12.33
CA ILE A 151 6.70 5.59 -11.74
C ILE A 151 7.11 4.39 -12.57
N THR A 152 7.61 3.35 -11.90
CA THR A 152 8.02 2.09 -12.54
C THR A 152 7.34 0.89 -11.88
N ILE A 153 7.27 -0.21 -12.64
CA ILE A 153 6.91 -1.54 -12.17
C ILE A 153 7.99 -2.53 -12.61
N GLU A 154 8.57 -3.25 -11.65
CA GLU A 154 9.55 -4.30 -11.92
C GLU A 154 8.90 -5.67 -11.73
N ASN A 155 9.07 -6.54 -12.71
CA ASN A 155 8.66 -7.93 -12.62
C ASN A 155 9.79 -8.78 -11.99
N GLN A 156 9.71 -9.04 -10.68
CA GLN A 156 10.60 -9.98 -9.99
C GLN A 156 10.00 -11.40 -9.90
N HIS A 157 8.86 -11.64 -10.57
CA HIS A 157 8.25 -12.94 -10.66
C HIS A 157 9.04 -13.85 -11.64
N LYS A 158 9.01 -15.17 -11.40
CA LYS A 158 9.71 -16.17 -12.23
C LYS A 158 9.16 -16.30 -13.66
N ASN A 159 7.90 -15.87 -13.88
CA ASN A 159 7.24 -15.95 -15.17
C ASN A 159 6.99 -14.56 -15.77
N PRO A 160 6.87 -14.43 -17.09
CA PRO A 160 6.42 -13.19 -17.71
C PRO A 160 5.03 -12.80 -17.25
N ILE A 161 4.74 -11.50 -17.16
CA ILE A 161 3.41 -10.97 -16.92
C ILE A 161 2.72 -10.74 -18.27
N PRO A 162 1.73 -11.56 -18.65
CA PRO A 162 1.16 -11.51 -20.01
C PRO A 162 0.46 -10.20 -20.32
N ALA A 163 -0.25 -9.64 -19.33
CA ALA A 163 -1.02 -8.41 -19.49
C ALA A 163 -1.04 -7.62 -18.18
N PHE A 164 -0.60 -6.37 -18.27
CA PHE A 164 -0.61 -5.40 -17.17
C PHE A 164 -1.37 -4.17 -17.61
N PHE A 165 -2.53 -3.93 -17.01
CA PHE A 165 -3.39 -2.80 -17.31
C PHE A 165 -3.19 -1.72 -16.26
N TYR A 166 -3.13 -0.47 -16.68
CA TYR A 166 -2.99 0.65 -15.76
C TYR A 166 -3.51 1.95 -16.35
N GLN A 167 -3.86 2.87 -15.47
CA GLN A 167 -4.11 4.26 -15.76
C GLN A 167 -3.65 5.13 -14.61
N ILE A 168 -2.95 6.21 -14.91
CA ILE A 168 -2.47 7.21 -13.96
C ILE A 168 -3.06 8.54 -14.39
N ASP A 169 -4.01 9.04 -13.60
CA ASP A 169 -4.65 10.33 -13.84
C ASP A 169 -3.94 11.42 -13.03
N TYR A 170 -3.58 12.51 -13.70
CA TYR A 170 -2.85 13.61 -13.09
C TYR A 170 -3.26 14.96 -13.62
N CYS A 171 -2.91 16.00 -12.89
CA CYS A 171 -3.12 17.39 -13.31
C CYS A 171 -1.80 18.14 -13.26
N LEU A 172 -1.49 18.86 -14.36
CA LEU A 172 -0.37 19.79 -14.41
C LEU A 172 -0.85 21.20 -14.02
N TYR A 173 -0.01 21.91 -13.29
CA TYR A 173 -0.24 23.26 -12.80
C TYR A 173 0.89 24.17 -13.27
N ASP A 174 0.70 25.48 -13.20
CA ASP A 174 1.76 26.44 -13.52
C ASP A 174 2.78 26.56 -12.35
N SER A 175 2.34 26.29 -11.11
CA SER A 175 3.17 26.15 -9.92
C SER A 175 2.42 25.39 -8.83
N LEU A 176 3.17 24.82 -7.88
CA LEU A 176 2.66 24.30 -6.60
C LEU A 176 3.09 25.23 -5.46
N PRO A 177 2.38 25.24 -4.31
CA PRO A 177 2.87 25.92 -3.08
C PRO A 177 4.25 25.41 -2.67
N GLU A 178 5.09 26.29 -2.16
CA GLU A 178 6.48 25.95 -1.76
C GLU A 178 6.53 24.95 -0.61
N ASP A 179 5.50 24.95 0.25
CA ASP A 179 5.32 24.03 1.39
C ASP A 179 4.65 22.70 1.01
N THR A 180 4.54 22.40 -0.29
CA THR A 180 3.98 21.11 -0.74
C THR A 180 4.98 19.99 -0.49
N SER A 181 4.58 19.02 0.32
CA SER A 181 5.37 17.82 0.64
C SER A 181 5.16 16.70 -0.36
N TYR A 182 6.11 15.76 -0.41
CA TYR A 182 6.09 14.62 -1.34
C TYR A 182 5.55 13.36 -0.68
N PHE A 183 4.86 12.55 -1.45
CA PHE A 183 4.28 11.28 -0.99
C PHE A 183 5.35 10.19 -0.90
N HIS A 184 5.31 9.41 0.18
CA HIS A 184 6.22 8.30 0.43
C HIS A 184 5.44 7.05 0.86
N ALA A 185 5.97 5.87 0.50
CA ALA A 185 5.52 4.60 1.04
C ALA A 185 6.66 3.58 1.12
N GLN A 186 6.77 2.89 2.24
CA GLN A 186 7.80 1.88 2.48
C GLN A 186 7.19 0.58 3.01
N TRP A 187 7.59 -0.54 2.40
CA TRP A 187 7.24 -1.87 2.86
C TRP A 187 8.31 -2.46 3.77
N ARG A 188 7.85 -3.23 4.79
CA ARG A 188 8.71 -3.99 5.69
C ARG A 188 8.10 -5.34 6.04
N ARG A 189 8.94 -6.30 6.45
CA ARG A 189 8.50 -7.58 7.00
C ARG A 189 9.50 -8.14 8.01
N GLN A 190 8.97 -8.81 9.04
CA GLN A 190 9.66 -9.77 9.89
C GLN A 190 8.85 -11.06 9.91
N ALA A 191 9.36 -12.12 9.27
CA ALA A 191 8.68 -13.41 9.19
C ALA A 191 8.58 -14.12 10.56
N ILE A 192 9.40 -13.74 11.51
CA ILE A 192 9.31 -14.05 12.94
C ILE A 192 9.81 -12.82 13.69
N THR A 193 8.92 -12.16 14.44
CA THR A 193 9.27 -11.01 15.28
C THR A 193 10.14 -11.44 16.47
N GLU A 194 10.89 -10.49 17.04
CA GLU A 194 11.76 -10.78 18.19
C GLU A 194 11.00 -10.57 19.50
N ILE A 195 11.12 -11.51 20.44
CA ILE A 195 10.56 -11.40 21.80
C ILE A 195 11.06 -10.13 22.49
N GLY A 196 10.16 -9.35 23.09
CA GLY A 196 10.49 -8.15 23.83
C GLY A 196 10.90 -6.95 22.96
N LYS A 197 10.75 -7.05 21.64
CA LYS A 197 11.00 -5.94 20.71
C LYS A 197 9.78 -5.63 19.88
N ASP A 198 9.52 -4.34 19.72
CA ASP A 198 8.48 -3.88 18.83
C ASP A 198 8.82 -4.20 17.35
N TYR A 199 7.83 -4.57 16.57
CA TYR A 199 7.95 -4.57 15.12
C TYR A 199 8.01 -3.13 14.61
N VAL A 200 8.99 -2.83 13.76
CA VAL A 200 9.19 -1.49 13.20
C VAL A 200 8.41 -1.34 11.90
N ILE A 201 7.36 -0.52 11.94
CA ILE A 201 6.56 -0.15 10.75
C ILE A 201 7.32 0.87 9.91
N LEU A 202 7.89 1.90 10.55
CA LEU A 202 8.67 2.96 9.90
C LEU A 202 9.80 3.41 10.82
N ASP A 203 10.98 3.66 10.28
CA ASP A 203 12.09 4.32 10.96
C ASP A 203 12.95 5.10 9.97
N ASN A 204 13.92 5.85 10.52
CA ASN A 204 14.89 6.62 9.74
C ASN A 204 14.26 7.70 8.86
N VAL A 205 13.06 8.18 9.19
CA VAL A 205 12.49 9.37 8.57
C VAL A 205 13.12 10.61 9.21
N LYS A 206 13.65 11.50 8.38
CA LYS A 206 14.25 12.77 8.80
C LYS A 206 13.71 13.91 7.94
N GLY A 207 13.49 15.06 8.56
CA GLY A 207 12.83 16.22 7.96
C GLY A 207 11.42 16.39 8.50
N SER A 208 10.68 17.35 7.98
CA SER A 208 9.31 17.65 8.38
C SER A 208 8.28 16.95 7.50
N GLY A 209 7.14 16.58 8.09
CA GLY A 209 6.09 15.89 7.36
C GLY A 209 4.93 15.44 8.21
N HIS A 210 4.14 14.52 7.69
CA HIS A 210 3.04 13.92 8.42
C HIS A 210 2.74 12.50 7.94
N TYR A 211 2.50 11.62 8.90
CA TYR A 211 2.11 10.23 8.66
C TYR A 211 0.61 10.16 8.35
N VAL A 212 0.26 9.42 7.29
CA VAL A 212 -1.12 9.35 6.80
C VAL A 212 -1.70 7.94 6.75
N GLY A 213 -0.91 6.90 7.02
CA GLY A 213 -1.51 5.57 7.06
C GLY A 213 -0.57 4.40 7.27
N THR A 214 -1.21 3.31 7.67
CA THR A 214 -0.61 1.98 7.84
C THR A 214 -1.45 0.95 7.12
N TYR A 215 -0.83 0.08 6.34
CA TYR A 215 -1.32 -1.27 6.06
C TYR A 215 -0.51 -2.25 6.91
N LEU A 216 -1.17 -3.22 7.55
CA LEU A 216 -0.52 -4.28 8.32
C LEU A 216 -1.05 -5.65 7.90
N GLY A 217 -0.16 -6.53 7.46
CA GLY A 217 -0.40 -7.95 7.29
C GLY A 217 0.13 -8.71 8.50
N PHE A 218 -0.73 -9.47 9.15
CA PHE A 218 -0.45 -10.19 10.38
C PHE A 218 -0.76 -11.68 10.23
N SER A 219 0.21 -12.55 10.44
CA SER A 219 0.01 -14.00 10.52
C SER A 219 0.32 -14.48 11.94
N ALA A 220 -0.69 -14.99 12.63
CA ALA A 220 -0.58 -15.45 14.02
C ALA A 220 0.17 -16.80 14.10
N LEU A 221 1.37 -16.80 14.66
CA LEU A 221 2.19 -18.02 14.85
C LEU A 221 1.97 -18.69 16.21
N GLN A 222 1.35 -17.98 17.14
CA GLN A 222 1.12 -18.46 18.50
C GLN A 222 -0.36 -18.44 18.87
N ARG A 223 -0.73 -19.28 19.83
CA ARG A 223 -2.08 -19.34 20.41
C ARG A 223 -2.43 -18.07 21.17
N TYR A 224 -3.68 -17.97 21.55
CA TYR A 224 -4.32 -16.93 22.36
C TYR A 224 -4.51 -15.62 21.62
N TRP A 225 -5.12 -14.67 22.31
CA TRP A 225 -5.41 -13.36 21.75
C TRP A 225 -4.11 -12.59 21.42
N TRP A 226 -4.09 -11.87 20.33
CA TRP A 226 -2.90 -11.32 19.69
C TRP A 226 -2.92 -9.79 19.55
N GLY A 227 -4.04 -9.11 19.84
CA GLY A 227 -4.28 -7.72 19.46
C GLY A 227 -3.97 -6.67 20.52
N GLU A 228 -3.20 -7.00 21.59
CA GLU A 228 -2.90 -6.08 22.69
C GLU A 228 -1.70 -5.17 22.42
N GLY A 229 -0.90 -5.47 21.42
CA GLY A 229 0.31 -4.69 21.13
C GLY A 229 -0.01 -3.27 20.70
N GLU A 230 0.50 -2.27 21.43
CA GLU A 230 0.26 -0.85 21.18
C GLU A 230 1.02 -0.36 19.96
N VAL A 231 0.36 0.43 19.09
CA VAL A 231 1.04 1.20 18.02
C VAL A 231 1.57 2.50 18.62
N LYS A 232 2.86 2.76 18.35
CA LYS A 232 3.59 3.88 18.92
C LYS A 232 4.19 4.79 17.87
N PHE A 233 4.12 6.10 18.11
CA PHE A 233 4.77 7.11 17.28
C PHE A 233 5.79 7.86 18.12
N TYR A 234 7.06 7.70 17.75
CA TYR A 234 8.19 8.43 18.29
C TYR A 234 8.44 9.64 17.38
N ILE A 235 8.26 10.84 17.93
CA ILE A 235 8.22 12.08 17.19
C ILE A 235 9.34 12.99 17.71
N ASP A 236 10.08 13.61 16.79
CA ASP A 236 10.98 14.74 17.05
C ASP A 236 11.95 14.54 18.25
N GLY A 237 12.75 13.47 18.17
CA GLY A 237 13.76 13.16 19.17
C GLY A 237 13.28 12.25 20.31
N ASP A 238 12.07 11.74 20.26
CA ASP A 238 11.64 10.70 21.21
C ASP A 238 12.54 9.46 21.12
N GLU A 239 13.05 8.99 22.24
CA GLU A 239 13.93 7.81 22.30
C GLU A 239 13.31 6.66 23.08
N LYS A 240 13.10 6.85 24.39
CA LYS A 240 12.64 5.81 25.31
C LYS A 240 11.12 5.65 25.32
N TYR A 241 10.42 6.75 25.27
CA TYR A 241 8.95 6.80 25.34
C TYR A 241 8.41 7.54 24.12
N PRO A 242 7.34 7.03 23.48
CA PRO A 242 6.73 7.71 22.34
C PRO A 242 5.87 8.89 22.77
N THR A 243 5.74 9.89 21.91
CA THR A 243 4.74 10.97 22.09
C THR A 243 3.32 10.44 21.98
N ILE A 244 3.07 9.49 21.05
CA ILE A 244 1.76 8.83 20.93
C ILE A 244 1.93 7.35 21.19
N CYS A 245 1.19 6.82 22.14
CA CYS A 245 1.07 5.41 22.44
C CYS A 245 -0.41 5.02 22.43
N GLY A 246 -0.74 4.03 21.60
CA GLY A 246 -2.10 3.48 21.55
C GLY A 246 -2.43 2.62 22.76
N THR A 247 -3.53 1.91 22.71
CA THR A 247 -4.02 0.99 23.75
C THR A 247 -4.02 -0.47 23.29
N GLY A 248 -3.86 -0.72 21.99
CA GLY A 248 -3.75 -2.03 21.39
C GLY A 248 -3.75 -1.97 19.86
N MET A 249 -3.29 -3.01 19.21
CA MET A 249 -3.35 -3.15 17.74
C MET A 249 -4.79 -3.23 17.26
N GLU A 250 -5.65 -3.94 17.98
CA GLU A 250 -7.08 -3.99 17.72
C GLU A 250 -7.69 -2.60 17.69
N ASP A 251 -7.41 -1.80 18.72
CA ASP A 251 -7.95 -0.45 18.89
C ASP A 251 -7.45 0.50 17.80
N TYR A 252 -6.17 0.35 17.42
CA TYR A 252 -5.57 1.15 16.38
C TYR A 252 -6.30 0.98 15.02
N PHE A 253 -6.73 -0.23 14.71
CA PHE A 253 -7.51 -0.53 13.50
C PHE A 253 -9.02 -0.37 13.71
N GLY A 254 -9.45 0.22 14.85
CA GLY A 254 -10.83 0.58 15.15
C GLY A 254 -11.72 -0.59 15.57
N GLY A 255 -11.10 -1.70 15.96
CA GLY A 255 -11.79 -2.87 16.48
C GLY A 255 -12.08 -2.77 17.99
N SER A 256 -12.79 -3.74 18.48
CA SER A 256 -13.03 -3.98 19.90
C SER A 256 -13.44 -5.44 20.11
N TRP A 257 -13.08 -6.00 21.27
CA TRP A 257 -13.51 -7.35 21.68
C TRP A 257 -13.21 -8.41 20.63
N SER A 258 -11.93 -8.47 20.17
CA SER A 258 -11.40 -9.43 19.18
C SER A 258 -12.04 -9.39 17.76
N PHE A 259 -12.55 -8.23 17.33
CA PHE A 259 -13.23 -8.06 16.04
C PHE A 259 -14.39 -9.05 15.83
N ALA A 260 -15.00 -9.53 16.92
CA ALA A 260 -15.91 -10.66 16.88
C ALA A 260 -17.32 -10.30 17.32
N SER A 261 -18.30 -10.95 16.70
CA SER A 261 -19.68 -10.95 17.16
C SER A 261 -20.08 -12.33 17.65
N ASN A 262 -21.15 -12.38 18.46
CA ASN A 262 -21.77 -13.64 18.88
C ASN A 262 -22.90 -13.98 17.91
N GLU A 263 -22.69 -14.97 17.07
CA GLU A 263 -23.68 -15.49 16.15
C GLU A 263 -24.19 -16.85 16.64
N ASN A 264 -25.39 -16.89 17.20
CA ASN A 264 -26.02 -18.11 17.70
C ASN A 264 -25.14 -18.92 18.68
N GLY A 265 -24.45 -18.23 19.58
CA GLY A 265 -23.57 -18.85 20.58
C GLY A 265 -22.16 -19.14 20.07
N ARG A 266 -21.82 -18.78 18.83
CA ARG A 266 -20.48 -18.84 18.29
C ARG A 266 -19.85 -17.46 18.21
N ILE A 267 -18.60 -17.35 18.64
CA ILE A 267 -17.79 -16.16 18.41
C ILE A 267 -17.25 -16.21 16.98
N VAL A 268 -17.62 -15.23 16.17
CA VAL A 268 -17.25 -15.13 14.76
C VAL A 268 -16.50 -13.83 14.54
N GLU A 269 -15.26 -13.94 14.14
CA GLU A 269 -14.42 -12.81 13.73
C GLU A 269 -14.94 -12.25 12.40
N GLN A 270 -15.13 -10.94 12.30
CA GLN A 270 -15.77 -10.31 11.15
C GLN A 270 -14.85 -9.32 10.44
N ASN A 271 -14.82 -9.41 9.12
CA ASN A 271 -14.18 -8.43 8.26
C ASN A 271 -15.03 -7.16 8.14
N TYR A 272 -14.39 -6.04 8.00
CA TYR A 272 -15.03 -4.76 7.72
C TYR A 272 -14.10 -3.85 6.89
N SER A 273 -14.73 -2.88 6.23
CA SER A 273 -14.01 -1.86 5.47
C SER A 273 -14.80 -0.56 5.57
N THR A 274 -14.14 0.49 6.06
CA THR A 274 -14.72 1.82 6.30
C THR A 274 -13.83 2.89 5.67
N PRO A 275 -14.26 4.15 5.55
CA PRO A 275 -13.46 5.18 4.89
C PRO A 275 -12.03 5.32 5.39
N TYR A 276 -11.75 5.16 6.69
CA TYR A 276 -10.45 5.47 7.27
C TYR A 276 -9.77 4.33 8.02
N LEU A 277 -10.45 3.23 8.25
CA LEU A 277 -9.89 2.03 8.90
C LEU A 277 -10.62 0.78 8.45
N GLY A 278 -9.96 -0.37 8.58
CA GLY A 278 -10.61 -1.62 8.18
C GLY A 278 -9.78 -2.87 8.44
N TYR A 279 -10.48 -3.97 8.38
CA TYR A 279 -10.00 -5.33 8.45
C TYR A 279 -10.56 -6.11 7.24
N PRO A 280 -10.08 -5.81 6.00
CA PRO A 280 -10.66 -6.35 4.78
C PRO A 280 -10.32 -7.79 4.50
N PHE A 281 -9.23 -8.33 5.07
CA PHE A 281 -8.74 -9.67 4.76
C PHE A 281 -8.60 -10.55 5.99
N TYR A 282 -9.22 -11.72 5.93
CA TYR A 282 -9.02 -12.82 6.87
C TYR A 282 -8.99 -14.14 6.10
N SER A 283 -7.91 -14.88 6.23
CA SER A 283 -7.81 -16.24 5.71
C SER A 283 -7.66 -17.24 6.84
N ARG A 284 -8.55 -18.21 6.84
CA ARG A 284 -8.57 -19.33 7.76
C ARG A 284 -8.78 -20.60 6.96
N HIS A 285 -7.71 -21.22 6.47
CA HIS A 285 -7.72 -22.57 5.90
C HIS A 285 -8.65 -22.83 4.68
N ASP A 286 -9.27 -21.82 4.09
CA ASP A 286 -10.14 -21.97 2.93
C ASP A 286 -9.35 -21.95 1.61
N SER A 287 -8.34 -22.81 1.51
CA SER A 287 -7.72 -23.08 0.22
C SER A 287 -8.77 -23.73 -0.70
N LEU A 288 -9.22 -23.01 -1.72
CA LEU A 288 -10.08 -23.52 -2.78
C LEU A 288 -9.36 -24.57 -3.66
N VAL A 289 -8.06 -24.73 -3.50
CA VAL A 289 -7.23 -25.67 -4.24
C VAL A 289 -6.64 -26.68 -3.27
N TRP A 290 -7.37 -27.79 -3.10
CA TRP A 290 -6.84 -28.92 -2.34
C TRP A 290 -5.87 -29.72 -3.20
N ASN A 291 -4.63 -29.86 -2.73
CA ASN A 291 -3.69 -30.87 -3.21
C ASN A 291 -2.87 -31.40 -2.03
N GLN A 292 -2.14 -32.49 -2.26
CA GLN A 292 -1.37 -33.16 -1.19
C GLN A 292 -0.24 -32.32 -0.56
N TYR A 293 0.09 -31.16 -1.13
CA TYR A 293 1.12 -30.23 -0.66
C TYR A 293 0.53 -28.99 0.01
N HIS A 294 -0.77 -28.79 -0.11
CA HIS A 294 -1.51 -27.74 0.58
C HIS A 294 -2.32 -28.40 1.67
N ASN A 295 -1.85 -28.27 2.89
CA ASN A 295 -2.63 -28.67 4.05
C ASN A 295 -3.29 -27.42 4.68
N ASP A 296 -4.28 -27.69 5.52
CA ASP A 296 -5.05 -26.65 6.20
C ASP A 296 -4.32 -26.08 7.44
N ASP A 297 -2.98 -26.24 7.55
CA ASP A 297 -2.20 -25.88 8.72
C ASP A 297 -1.51 -24.52 8.60
N CYS A 298 -1.88 -23.72 7.60
CA CYS A 298 -1.39 -22.35 7.48
C CYS A 298 -1.84 -21.52 8.69
N PRO A 299 -0.96 -20.66 9.26
CA PRO A 299 -1.35 -19.76 10.32
C PRO A 299 -2.47 -18.81 9.83
N PRO A 300 -3.42 -18.44 10.70
CA PRO A 300 -4.42 -17.44 10.35
C PRO A 300 -3.77 -16.13 9.93
N MET A 301 -4.15 -15.63 8.76
CA MET A 301 -3.63 -14.39 8.16
C MET A 301 -4.70 -13.30 8.19
N ARG A 302 -4.29 -12.09 8.53
CA ARG A 302 -5.17 -10.91 8.67
C ARG A 302 -4.53 -9.70 8.03
N GLY A 303 -5.32 -8.94 7.28
CA GLY A 303 -4.91 -7.67 6.68
C GLY A 303 -5.71 -6.51 7.25
N PHE A 304 -5.03 -5.47 7.72
CA PHE A 304 -5.63 -4.29 8.33
C PHE A 304 -5.14 -3.03 7.64
N TYR A 305 -5.98 -1.97 7.64
CA TYR A 305 -5.53 -0.64 7.27
C TYR A 305 -6.06 0.44 8.22
N ARG A 306 -5.27 1.49 8.38
CA ARG A 306 -5.66 2.74 9.04
C ARG A 306 -5.16 3.92 8.22
N TRP A 307 -6.06 4.84 7.88
CA TRP A 307 -5.74 6.11 7.21
C TRP A 307 -5.89 7.26 8.19
N HIS A 308 -4.79 7.93 8.48
CA HIS A 308 -4.73 9.15 9.29
C HIS A 308 -5.00 10.39 8.43
N ILE A 309 -6.13 10.41 7.72
CA ILE A 309 -6.53 11.55 6.87
C ILE A 309 -7.21 12.64 7.70
N PRO A 310 -8.18 12.31 8.59
CA PRO A 310 -8.75 13.32 9.49
C PRO A 310 -7.87 13.61 10.72
N ASP A 311 -6.89 12.76 11.01
CA ASP A 311 -6.03 12.79 12.19
C ASP A 311 -4.55 12.53 11.84
N PRO A 312 -3.92 13.29 10.91
CA PRO A 312 -2.53 13.07 10.53
C PRO A 312 -1.58 13.27 11.71
N VAL A 313 -0.51 12.45 11.74
CA VAL A 313 0.51 12.55 12.78
C VAL A 313 1.68 13.38 12.26
N PHE A 314 1.79 14.62 12.73
CA PHE A 314 2.80 15.58 12.30
C PHE A 314 4.15 15.35 12.99
N PHE A 315 5.23 15.66 12.27
CA PHE A 315 6.61 15.71 12.80
C PHE A 315 7.40 16.82 12.10
N GLU A 316 8.38 17.40 12.80
CA GLU A 316 9.20 18.51 12.30
C GLU A 316 10.65 18.08 12.01
N GLU A 317 11.16 17.06 12.71
CA GLU A 317 12.55 16.61 12.60
C GLU A 317 12.68 15.14 12.21
N ASN A 318 11.90 14.26 12.84
CA ASN A 318 11.98 12.82 12.59
C ASN A 318 10.74 12.06 13.07
N LEU A 319 10.55 10.88 12.47
CA LEU A 319 9.46 9.97 12.84
C LEU A 319 9.94 8.52 12.84
N LYS A 320 9.51 7.78 13.89
CA LYS A 320 9.57 6.32 13.94
C LYS A 320 8.20 5.78 14.39
N VAL A 321 7.73 4.72 13.72
CA VAL A 321 6.47 4.06 14.04
C VAL A 321 6.71 2.58 14.32
N THR A 322 6.19 2.09 15.44
CA THR A 322 6.34 0.68 15.86
C THR A 322 5.01 0.10 16.33
N VAL A 323 4.93 -1.22 16.41
CA VAL A 323 3.86 -1.93 17.10
C VAL A 323 4.44 -3.03 17.99
N GLN A 324 3.99 -3.07 19.24
CA GLN A 324 4.35 -4.13 20.19
C GLN A 324 3.80 -5.48 19.73
N GLN A 325 4.46 -6.54 20.16
CA GLN A 325 4.01 -7.91 19.93
C GLN A 325 3.56 -8.51 21.26
N ILE A 326 2.33 -8.15 21.68
CA ILE A 326 1.74 -8.54 22.97
C ILE A 326 0.40 -9.22 22.75
N GLY A 327 0.18 -10.28 23.50
CA GLY A 327 -1.09 -11.00 23.55
C GLY A 327 -1.58 -11.24 24.97
N VAL A 328 -2.77 -11.82 25.08
CA VAL A 328 -3.38 -12.23 26.36
C VAL A 328 -3.64 -13.72 26.37
N SER A 329 -3.18 -14.38 27.42
CA SER A 329 -3.47 -15.78 27.75
C SER A 329 -4.25 -15.89 29.06
N HIS A 330 -4.49 -17.11 29.53
CA HIS A 330 -5.06 -17.36 30.85
C HIS A 330 -4.21 -16.79 32.01
N ASN A 331 -2.93 -16.55 31.77
CA ASN A 331 -1.99 -16.01 32.74
C ASN A 331 -1.79 -14.49 32.61
N GLY A 332 -2.58 -13.82 31.79
CA GLY A 332 -2.47 -12.38 31.51
C GLY A 332 -1.64 -12.09 30.25
N LEU A 333 -1.06 -10.90 30.20
CA LEU A 333 -0.25 -10.42 29.08
C LEU A 333 1.02 -11.27 28.89
N PHE A 334 1.42 -11.48 27.64
CA PHE A 334 2.65 -12.15 27.28
C PHE A 334 3.23 -11.62 25.95
N GLU A 335 4.56 -11.69 25.83
CA GLU A 335 5.28 -11.34 24.60
C GLU A 335 5.07 -12.43 23.54
N ARG A 336 4.83 -11.97 22.30
CA ARG A 336 4.54 -12.83 21.15
C ARG A 336 5.62 -12.80 20.10
N GLN A 337 5.62 -13.85 19.28
CA GLN A 337 6.33 -13.88 17.98
C GLN A 337 5.32 -14.22 16.90
N ASP A 338 5.23 -13.36 15.90
CA ASP A 338 4.31 -13.51 14.78
C ASP A 338 5.02 -13.10 13.48
N ASP A 339 4.39 -13.36 12.32
CA ASP A 339 4.86 -12.89 11.02
C ASP A 339 4.12 -11.62 10.66
N LEU A 340 4.84 -10.52 10.58
CA LEU A 340 4.30 -9.21 10.26
C LEU A 340 4.90 -8.64 8.99
N SER A 341 4.04 -8.07 8.16
CA SER A 341 4.43 -7.19 7.06
C SER A 341 3.62 -5.90 7.11
N SER A 342 4.18 -4.80 6.64
CA SER A 342 3.48 -3.51 6.67
C SER A 342 3.89 -2.61 5.53
N VAL A 343 3.01 -1.67 5.19
CA VAL A 343 3.32 -0.47 4.42
C VAL A 343 3.01 0.75 5.29
N ALA A 344 4.00 1.61 5.45
CA ALA A 344 3.83 2.94 5.99
C ALA A 344 3.59 3.92 4.86
N TYR A 345 2.66 4.88 5.05
CA TYR A 345 2.38 5.94 4.09
C TYR A 345 2.49 7.29 4.79
N TRP A 346 3.27 8.21 4.18
CA TRP A 346 3.48 9.54 4.76
C TRP A 346 3.81 10.58 3.70
N TYR A 347 3.77 11.84 4.08
CA TYR A 347 4.29 12.95 3.30
C TYR A 347 5.44 13.61 4.04
N GLN A 348 6.49 13.99 3.32
CA GLN A 348 7.60 14.76 3.90
C GLN A 348 8.25 15.67 2.86
N SER A 349 9.08 16.60 3.36
CA SER A 349 9.99 17.38 2.54
C SER A 349 11.15 16.51 2.02
N GLU A 350 11.62 16.80 0.80
CA GLU A 350 12.83 16.19 0.25
C GLU A 350 14.10 16.98 0.63
N PRO A 351 15.29 16.34 0.65
CA PRO A 351 15.55 14.94 0.32
C PRO A 351 15.21 13.98 1.48
N HIS A 352 14.76 12.77 1.14
CA HIS A 352 14.53 11.72 2.13
C HIS A 352 15.76 10.84 2.36
N GLN A 353 15.74 10.03 3.42
CA GLN A 353 16.77 9.02 3.69
C GLN A 353 16.53 7.76 2.85
N LYS A 354 17.60 7.19 2.28
CA LYS A 354 17.49 5.93 1.54
C LYS A 354 16.83 4.85 2.38
N PHE A 355 15.86 4.16 1.80
CA PHE A 355 15.18 3.03 2.42
C PHE A 355 16.14 1.85 2.63
N LYS A 356 15.79 0.96 3.56
CA LYS A 356 16.41 -0.37 3.64
C LYS A 356 16.07 -1.15 2.37
N GLU A 357 17.02 -1.93 1.90
CA GLU A 357 16.80 -2.80 0.73
C GLU A 357 15.62 -3.74 0.98
N LEU A 358 14.81 -3.94 -0.07
CA LEU A 358 13.75 -4.94 -0.04
C LEU A 358 14.32 -6.34 0.22
N LEU A 359 13.59 -7.14 0.96
CA LEU A 359 13.94 -8.53 1.13
C LEU A 359 13.95 -9.27 -0.22
N PRO A 360 14.79 -10.30 -0.39
CA PRO A 360 14.72 -11.19 -1.54
C PRO A 360 13.31 -11.74 -1.77
N VAL A 361 12.97 -12.08 -3.00
CA VAL A 361 11.61 -12.47 -3.43
C VAL A 361 11.00 -13.51 -2.50
N GLU A 362 11.71 -14.60 -2.23
CA GLU A 362 11.22 -15.73 -1.42
C GLU A 362 11.00 -15.34 0.05
N LYS A 363 11.69 -14.29 0.51
CA LYS A 363 11.51 -13.75 1.87
C LYS A 363 10.30 -12.84 1.99
N ARG A 364 9.69 -12.45 0.87
CA ARG A 364 8.47 -11.64 0.84
C ARG A 364 7.20 -12.49 0.81
N TRP A 365 7.26 -13.73 0.35
CA TRP A 365 6.08 -14.60 0.22
C TRP A 365 5.41 -14.84 1.57
N PRO A 366 4.07 -14.79 1.63
CA PRO A 366 3.34 -15.16 2.84
C PRO A 366 3.59 -16.63 3.20
N ARG A 367 3.19 -17.00 4.40
CA ARG A 367 3.31 -18.40 4.87
C ARG A 367 2.23 -19.28 4.29
#